data_23998e60437761fcfbbf6349b70459e0
#
_entry.id   23998e60437761fcfbbf6349b70459e0
#
_cell.length_a   1.000
_cell.length_b   1.000
_cell.length_c   1.000
_cell.angle_alpha   90.00
_cell.angle_beta   90.00
_cell.angle_gamma   90.00
#
_symmetry.space_group_name_H-M   'P 1'
#
loop_
_entity.id
_entity.type
_entity.pdbx_description
1 polymer ?
#
loop_
_entity_poly.entity_id
_entity_poly.type
_entity_poly.pdbx_seq_one_letter_code
_entity_poly.pdbx_strand_id
1 'polypeptide(L)'
;NLSRRTNLSDYDLVVMPQSSSRVNNYMLRYIYRFAQPTLRKMELVKNLPANISFDMDAFTEAYLDDMLENGRPRYTEAQKEEVRQQIGNMLDLIHRKDYFTIAKDVKKSRFRPYMTQFLRFATKADEELCQTIRQQNVLVIDDVATSGSTLGEVLRTLRILNEDNRISIFSLIGRHDLMADVTT
;
A
#
# COMPACT_ATOMS: atom_id res chain seq x y z
N ASN A 1 2.71 1.67 23.31
CA ASN A 1 1.41 1.92 23.91
C ASN A 1 0.66 2.96 23.09
N LEU A 2 -0.16 2.51 22.15
CA LEU A 2 -0.88 3.33 21.17
C LEU A 2 -1.71 4.41 21.87
N SER A 3 -2.41 4.05 22.95
CA SER A 3 -3.31 4.95 23.68
C SER A 3 -2.62 6.13 24.37
N ARG A 4 -1.30 6.07 24.56
CA ARG A 4 -0.55 7.17 25.20
C ARG A 4 0.05 8.17 24.21
N ARG A 5 0.18 7.79 22.93
CA ARG A 5 0.79 8.65 21.89
C ARG A 5 -0.20 9.10 20.82
N THR A 6 -1.32 8.42 20.70
CA THR A 6 -2.32 8.67 19.66
C THR A 6 -3.67 8.70 20.33
N ASN A 7 -4.36 9.83 20.26
CA ASN A 7 -5.73 9.91 20.72
C ASN A 7 -6.65 9.24 19.68
N LEU A 8 -7.09 8.02 19.95
CA LEU A 8 -7.95 7.26 19.03
C LEU A 8 -9.30 7.92 18.80
N SER A 9 -9.71 8.87 19.65
CA SER A 9 -10.93 9.64 19.46
C SER A 9 -10.83 10.68 18.35
N ASP A 10 -9.62 10.96 17.85
CA ASP A 10 -9.42 11.97 16.81
C ASP A 10 -9.62 11.42 15.39
N TYR A 11 -9.83 10.10 15.26
CA TYR A 11 -10.02 9.45 13.96
C TYR A 11 -11.49 9.23 13.62
N ASP A 12 -11.81 9.48 12.36
CA ASP A 12 -13.15 9.33 11.78
C ASP A 12 -13.31 8.01 11.03
N LEU A 13 -12.19 7.49 10.49
CA LEU A 13 -12.14 6.31 9.66
C LEU A 13 -10.91 5.47 10.00
N VAL A 14 -11.10 4.16 10.13
CA VAL A 14 -10.01 3.18 10.15
C VAL A 14 -10.03 2.36 8.87
N VAL A 15 -8.88 2.29 8.21
CA VAL A 15 -8.67 1.51 6.99
C VAL A 15 -7.73 0.36 7.27
N MET A 16 -8.12 -0.83 6.84
CA MET A 16 -7.38 -2.05 7.07
C MET A 16 -7.24 -2.86 5.79
N PRO A 17 -6.01 -3.10 5.31
CA PRO A 17 -5.79 -4.05 4.23
C PRO A 17 -6.03 -5.49 4.72
N GLN A 18 -6.61 -6.31 3.86
CA GLN A 18 -6.81 -7.73 4.13
C GLN A 18 -5.46 -8.42 4.34
N SER A 19 -5.25 -8.96 5.54
CA SER A 19 -4.09 -9.76 5.91
C SER A 19 -4.49 -11.22 6.12
N SER A 20 -3.58 -12.15 5.84
CA SER A 20 -3.70 -13.55 6.23
C SER A 20 -3.53 -13.75 7.75
N SER A 21 -2.99 -12.76 8.43
CA SER A 21 -2.82 -12.74 9.89
C SER A 21 -4.10 -12.32 10.59
N ARG A 22 -4.40 -12.94 11.73
CA ARG A 22 -5.48 -12.52 12.62
C ARG A 22 -5.12 -11.26 13.44
N VAL A 23 -3.88 -10.81 13.36
CA VAL A 23 -3.36 -9.68 14.16
C VAL A 23 -4.11 -8.40 13.84
N ASN A 24 -4.38 -8.11 12.57
CA ASN A 24 -5.17 -6.94 12.17
C ASN A 24 -6.56 -6.93 12.84
N ASN A 25 -7.22 -8.07 12.95
CA ASN A 25 -8.51 -8.15 13.62
C ASN A 25 -8.41 -7.90 15.13
N TYR A 26 -7.33 -8.33 15.79
CA TYR A 26 -7.09 -8.02 17.20
C TYR A 26 -6.78 -6.53 17.41
N MET A 27 -5.98 -5.94 16.53
CA MET A 27 -5.70 -4.50 16.55
C MET A 27 -6.99 -3.70 16.38
N LEU A 28 -7.82 -4.07 15.42
CA LEU A 28 -9.10 -3.41 15.18
C LEU A 28 -10.02 -3.48 16.40
N ARG A 29 -10.16 -4.65 17.03
CA ARG A 29 -10.95 -4.81 18.26
C ARG A 29 -10.41 -3.94 19.40
N TYR A 30 -9.08 -3.83 19.52
CA TYR A 30 -8.46 -2.96 20.50
C TYR A 30 -8.76 -1.49 20.22
N ILE A 31 -8.67 -1.06 18.96
CA ILE A 31 -8.97 0.31 18.55
C ILE A 31 -10.42 0.65 18.88
N TYR A 32 -11.38 -0.18 18.49
CA TYR A 32 -12.79 0.05 18.78
C TYR A 32 -13.13 0.12 20.27
N ARG A 33 -12.33 -0.49 21.13
CA ARG A 33 -12.53 -0.40 22.59
C ARG A 33 -12.26 1.00 23.14
N PHE A 34 -11.44 1.79 22.45
CA PHE A 34 -11.00 3.12 22.90
C PHE A 34 -11.35 4.24 21.94
N ALA A 35 -11.91 3.91 20.79
CA ALA A 35 -12.34 4.87 19.79
C ALA A 35 -13.75 5.42 20.09
N GLN A 36 -14.09 6.49 19.39
CA GLN A 36 -15.45 7.01 19.41
C GLN A 36 -16.43 6.04 18.74
N PRO A 37 -17.71 6.02 19.18
CA PRO A 37 -18.75 5.20 18.55
C PRO A 37 -18.98 5.50 17.06
N THR A 38 -18.57 6.70 16.61
CA THR A 38 -18.70 7.17 15.24
C THR A 38 -17.58 6.70 14.31
N LEU A 39 -16.52 6.07 14.85
CA LEU A 39 -15.42 5.54 14.04
C LEU A 39 -15.93 4.52 13.03
N ARG A 40 -15.75 4.83 11.74
CA ARG A 40 -16.12 3.95 10.65
C ARG A 40 -14.98 3.01 10.29
N LYS A 41 -15.30 1.82 9.78
CA LYS A 41 -14.33 0.87 9.24
C LYS A 41 -14.44 0.81 7.72
N MET A 42 -13.30 0.75 7.05
CA MET A 42 -13.17 0.43 5.64
C MET A 42 -12.16 -0.70 5.48
N GLU A 43 -12.47 -1.64 4.63
CA GLU A 43 -11.59 -2.77 4.37
C GLU A 43 -11.14 -2.77 2.91
N LEU A 44 -9.82 -2.91 2.69
CA LEU A 44 -9.26 -3.15 1.38
C LEU A 44 -8.94 -4.64 1.27
N VAL A 45 -9.51 -5.28 0.26
CA VAL A 45 -9.30 -6.71 -0.01
C VAL A 45 -8.36 -6.88 -1.20
N LYS A 46 -7.78 -8.07 -1.32
CA LYS A 46 -6.95 -8.41 -2.48
C LYS A 46 -7.76 -8.34 -3.77
N ASN A 47 -7.17 -7.72 -4.77
CA ASN A 47 -7.77 -7.66 -6.10
C ASN A 47 -7.57 -8.99 -6.84
N LEU A 48 -8.32 -9.17 -7.94
CA LEU A 48 -8.10 -10.29 -8.86
C LEU A 48 -6.71 -10.16 -9.49
N PRO A 49 -5.96 -11.28 -9.61
CA PRO A 49 -4.64 -11.24 -10.23
C PRO A 49 -4.61 -10.59 -11.62
N ALA A 50 -5.65 -10.79 -12.43
CA ALA A 50 -5.78 -10.19 -13.77
C ALA A 50 -5.83 -8.65 -13.77
N ASN A 51 -6.14 -8.02 -12.64
CA ASN A 51 -6.21 -6.55 -12.51
C ASN A 51 -4.90 -5.94 -12.00
N ILE A 52 -3.93 -6.77 -11.60
CA ILE A 52 -2.68 -6.29 -11.04
C ILE A 52 -1.82 -5.68 -12.13
N SER A 53 -1.25 -4.52 -11.84
CA SER A 53 -0.39 -3.78 -12.75
C SER A 53 0.97 -3.49 -12.12
N PHE A 54 1.85 -2.95 -12.93
CA PHE A 54 3.16 -2.47 -12.53
C PHE A 54 3.36 -1.06 -13.05
N ASP A 55 3.77 -0.15 -12.18
CA ASP A 55 4.10 1.23 -12.54
C ASP A 55 5.49 1.27 -13.19
N MET A 56 5.51 1.09 -14.52
CA MET A 56 6.74 1.07 -15.28
C MET A 56 7.41 2.43 -15.34
N ASP A 57 6.62 3.50 -15.35
CA ASP A 57 7.16 4.86 -15.45
C ASP A 57 7.90 5.24 -14.17
N ALA A 58 7.25 5.07 -13.02
CA ALA A 58 7.91 5.31 -11.73
C ALA A 58 9.12 4.39 -11.50
N PHE A 59 9.06 3.13 -11.96
CA PHE A 59 10.20 2.22 -11.89
C PHE A 59 11.34 2.66 -12.80
N THR A 60 11.03 3.09 -14.02
CA THR A 60 12.02 3.59 -14.97
C THR A 60 12.74 4.82 -14.40
N GLU A 61 11.96 5.81 -13.91
CA GLU A 61 12.49 7.01 -13.27
C GLU A 61 13.39 6.66 -12.07
N ALA A 62 12.93 5.81 -11.18
CA ALA A 62 13.65 5.51 -9.95
C ALA A 62 14.84 4.55 -10.11
N TYR A 63 14.82 3.68 -11.12
CA TYR A 63 15.82 2.60 -11.23
C TYR A 63 16.51 2.48 -12.58
N LEU A 64 15.83 2.72 -13.69
CA LEU A 64 16.40 2.49 -15.01
C LEU A 64 17.09 3.72 -15.59
N ASP A 65 16.57 4.91 -15.28
CA ASP A 65 17.10 6.20 -15.76
C ASP A 65 17.92 6.94 -14.71
N ASP A 66 18.09 6.32 -13.52
CA ASP A 66 18.96 6.82 -12.46
C ASP A 66 20.40 7.00 -12.98
N MET A 67 20.93 8.22 -12.83
CA MET A 67 22.28 8.58 -13.25
C MET A 67 23.22 8.44 -12.06
N LEU A 68 24.34 7.77 -12.27
CA LEU A 68 25.44 7.77 -11.30
C LEU A 68 26.01 9.18 -11.14
N GLU A 69 26.68 9.46 -10.03
CA GLU A 69 27.35 10.74 -9.74
C GLU A 69 28.26 11.25 -10.90
N ASN A 70 28.73 10.36 -11.76
CA ASN A 70 29.55 10.67 -12.93
C ASN A 70 28.73 10.89 -14.23
N GLY A 71 27.40 11.06 -14.13
CA GLY A 71 26.51 11.28 -15.28
C GLY A 71 26.35 10.07 -16.20
N ARG A 72 26.63 8.86 -15.73
CA ARG A 72 26.42 7.62 -16.51
C ARG A 72 25.10 6.98 -16.13
N PRO A 73 24.32 6.48 -17.10
CA PRO A 73 23.09 5.77 -16.80
C PRO A 73 23.42 4.50 -16.03
N ARG A 74 22.58 4.18 -15.04
CA ARG A 74 22.70 2.97 -14.21
C ARG A 74 22.56 1.69 -15.03
N TYR A 75 21.76 1.74 -16.09
CA TYR A 75 21.48 0.62 -16.99
C TYR A 75 21.69 1.02 -18.44
N THR A 76 22.23 0.09 -19.22
CA THR A 76 22.27 0.20 -20.69
C THR A 76 20.85 -0.04 -21.26
N GLU A 77 20.58 0.39 -22.49
CA GLU A 77 19.28 0.14 -23.13
C GLU A 77 18.96 -1.37 -23.23
N ALA A 78 19.97 -2.21 -23.51
CA ALA A 78 19.78 -3.66 -23.53
C ALA A 78 19.37 -4.21 -22.15
N GLN A 79 19.96 -3.69 -21.08
CA GLN A 79 19.60 -4.07 -19.71
C GLN A 79 18.22 -3.56 -19.32
N LYS A 80 17.83 -2.35 -19.75
CA LYS A 80 16.49 -1.82 -19.55
C LYS A 80 15.44 -2.71 -20.21
N GLU A 81 15.70 -3.13 -21.45
CA GLU A 81 14.79 -4.02 -22.17
C GLU A 81 14.66 -5.40 -21.52
N GLU A 82 15.78 -5.97 -21.08
CA GLU A 82 15.77 -7.23 -20.33
C GLU A 82 14.93 -7.12 -19.05
N VAL A 83 15.04 -6.01 -18.32
CA VAL A 83 14.25 -5.80 -17.09
C VAL A 83 12.76 -5.63 -17.42
N ARG A 84 12.40 -4.89 -18.48
CA ARG A 84 11.02 -4.77 -18.94
C ARG A 84 10.41 -6.13 -19.28
N GLN A 85 11.16 -6.97 -19.98
CA GLN A 85 10.74 -8.32 -20.32
C GLN A 85 10.56 -9.21 -19.07
N GLN A 86 11.45 -9.10 -18.09
CA GLN A 86 11.31 -9.81 -16.82
C GLN A 86 10.03 -9.41 -16.08
N ILE A 87 9.69 -8.12 -16.09
CA ILE A 87 8.47 -7.59 -15.47
C ILE A 87 7.23 -8.10 -16.23
N GLY A 88 7.24 -8.05 -17.56
CA GLY A 88 6.15 -8.58 -18.40
C GLY A 88 5.90 -10.06 -18.10
N ASN A 89 6.94 -10.89 -18.14
CA ASN A 89 6.84 -12.31 -17.81
C ASN A 89 6.31 -12.56 -16.40
N MET A 90 6.71 -11.74 -15.44
CA MET A 90 6.21 -11.81 -14.07
C MET A 90 4.71 -11.50 -13.99
N LEU A 91 4.26 -10.43 -14.65
CA LEU A 91 2.86 -10.06 -14.71
C LEU A 91 2.01 -11.15 -15.38
N ASP A 92 2.46 -11.70 -16.50
CA ASP A 92 1.78 -12.80 -17.18
C ASP A 92 1.59 -14.02 -16.28
N LEU A 93 2.61 -14.36 -15.48
CA LEU A 93 2.52 -15.44 -14.51
C LEU A 93 1.55 -15.11 -13.37
N ILE A 94 1.50 -13.86 -12.92
CA ILE A 94 0.57 -13.40 -11.89
C ILE A 94 -0.86 -13.47 -12.41
N HIS A 95 -1.13 -12.97 -13.63
CA HIS A 95 -2.47 -12.91 -14.23
C HIS A 95 -3.11 -14.29 -14.43
N ARG A 96 -2.31 -15.35 -14.53
CA ARG A 96 -2.80 -16.74 -14.67
C ARG A 96 -3.13 -17.42 -13.35
N LYS A 97 -2.93 -16.75 -12.20
CA LYS A 97 -3.19 -17.31 -10.87
C LYS A 97 -4.62 -17.06 -10.42
N ASP A 98 -5.09 -17.90 -9.50
CA ASP A 98 -6.37 -17.69 -8.82
C ASP A 98 -6.27 -16.65 -7.70
N TYR A 99 -5.07 -16.45 -7.14
CA TYR A 99 -4.82 -15.50 -6.06
C TYR A 99 -3.41 -14.92 -6.14
N PHE A 100 -3.23 -13.75 -5.55
CA PHE A 100 -1.96 -13.02 -5.51
C PHE A 100 -1.52 -12.72 -4.07
N THR A 101 -0.21 -12.83 -3.85
CA THR A 101 0.43 -12.39 -2.60
C THR A 101 1.77 -11.74 -2.93
N ILE A 102 1.89 -10.43 -2.70
CA ILE A 102 3.06 -9.64 -3.10
C ILE A 102 4.40 -10.24 -2.64
N ALA A 103 4.47 -10.73 -1.41
CA ALA A 103 5.70 -11.30 -0.86
C ALA A 103 6.10 -12.64 -1.50
N LYS A 104 5.13 -13.45 -1.96
CA LYS A 104 5.38 -14.77 -2.56
C LYS A 104 5.57 -14.69 -4.07
N ASP A 105 4.78 -13.86 -4.73
CA ASP A 105 4.71 -13.81 -6.19
C ASP A 105 5.72 -12.84 -6.78
N VAL A 106 6.10 -11.78 -6.06
CA VAL A 106 7.14 -10.83 -6.46
C VAL A 106 8.43 -11.11 -5.70
N LYS A 107 9.22 -12.06 -6.21
CA LYS A 107 10.46 -12.52 -5.54
C LYS A 107 11.51 -11.41 -5.44
N LYS A 108 11.68 -10.61 -6.48
CA LYS A 108 12.61 -9.47 -6.48
C LYS A 108 11.98 -8.32 -5.69
N SER A 109 12.45 -8.10 -4.45
CA SER A 109 11.92 -7.08 -3.53
C SER A 109 11.90 -5.68 -4.13
N ARG A 110 12.88 -5.34 -4.99
CA ARG A 110 12.96 -4.04 -5.69
C ARG A 110 11.76 -3.76 -6.62
N PHE A 111 11.01 -4.77 -7.05
CA PHE A 111 9.83 -4.61 -7.90
C PHE A 111 8.55 -4.34 -7.11
N ARG A 112 8.52 -4.74 -5.83
CA ARG A 112 7.31 -4.68 -5.00
C ARG A 112 6.73 -3.28 -4.82
N PRO A 113 7.52 -2.21 -4.62
CA PRO A 113 6.96 -0.86 -4.46
C PRO A 113 6.19 -0.35 -5.67
N TYR A 114 6.48 -0.90 -6.87
CA TYR A 114 5.87 -0.50 -8.14
C TYR A 114 4.71 -1.39 -8.58
N MET A 115 4.40 -2.44 -7.82
CA MET A 115 3.18 -3.21 -8.02
C MET A 115 1.99 -2.38 -7.61
N THR A 116 0.99 -2.29 -8.49
CA THR A 116 -0.21 -1.48 -8.28
C THR A 116 -1.47 -2.29 -8.54
N GLN A 117 -2.61 -1.78 -8.07
CA GLN A 117 -3.94 -2.37 -8.24
C GLN A 117 -4.09 -3.77 -7.62
N PHE A 118 -3.23 -4.14 -6.66
CA PHE A 118 -3.38 -5.42 -5.98
C PHE A 118 -4.29 -5.38 -4.74
N LEU A 119 -4.78 -4.19 -4.36
CA LEU A 119 -5.86 -3.99 -3.39
C LEU A 119 -7.04 -3.30 -4.07
N ARG A 120 -8.24 -3.59 -3.57
CA ARG A 120 -9.49 -2.92 -3.95
C ARG A 120 -10.38 -2.76 -2.74
N PHE A 121 -11.38 -1.91 -2.82
CA PHE A 121 -12.39 -1.82 -1.77
C PHE A 121 -13.16 -3.14 -1.63
N ALA A 122 -13.49 -3.52 -0.40
CA ALA A 122 -14.24 -4.74 -0.13
C ALA A 122 -15.66 -4.65 -0.70
N THR A 123 -16.26 -3.46 -0.65
CA THR A 123 -17.60 -3.19 -1.15
C THR A 123 -17.62 -1.93 -2.01
N LYS A 124 -18.63 -1.82 -2.89
CA LYS A 124 -18.87 -0.60 -3.65
C LYS A 124 -19.24 0.58 -2.75
N ALA A 125 -19.92 0.31 -1.64
CA ALA A 125 -20.26 1.33 -0.65
C ALA A 125 -19.00 1.93 0.02
N ASP A 126 -17.96 1.13 0.26
CA ASP A 126 -16.67 1.63 0.77
C ASP A 126 -15.98 2.54 -0.26
N GLU A 127 -16.02 2.17 -1.55
CA GLU A 127 -15.47 2.97 -2.63
C GLU A 127 -16.21 4.32 -2.76
N GLU A 128 -17.54 4.30 -2.79
CA GLU A 128 -18.39 5.49 -2.82
C GLU A 128 -18.18 6.37 -1.58
N LEU A 129 -18.08 5.77 -0.39
CA LEU A 129 -17.75 6.48 0.84
C LEU A 129 -16.40 7.19 0.71
N CYS A 130 -15.37 6.50 0.24
CA CYS A 130 -14.03 7.08 0.08
C CYS A 130 -14.02 8.27 -0.90
N GLN A 131 -14.85 8.23 -1.96
CA GLN A 131 -15.00 9.34 -2.89
C GLN A 131 -15.67 10.57 -2.28
N THR A 132 -16.49 10.40 -1.25
CA THR A 132 -17.29 11.48 -0.63
C THR A 132 -16.67 12.08 0.62
N ILE A 133 -15.83 11.33 1.33
CA ILE A 133 -15.19 11.84 2.55
C ILE A 133 -14.20 12.95 2.25
N ARG A 134 -14.23 14.02 3.04
CA ARG A 134 -13.36 15.18 2.97
C ARG A 134 -12.90 15.57 4.36
N GLN A 135 -11.64 16.02 4.46
CA GLN A 135 -11.06 16.55 5.70
C GLN A 135 -11.19 15.60 6.91
N GLN A 136 -11.11 14.30 6.65
CA GLN A 136 -11.20 13.27 7.68
C GLN A 136 -9.83 12.87 8.18
N ASN A 137 -9.77 12.48 9.44
CA ASN A 137 -8.60 11.84 10.03
C ASN A 137 -8.73 10.33 9.82
N VAL A 138 -7.87 9.78 8.98
CA VAL A 138 -7.87 8.38 8.58
C VAL A 138 -6.73 7.65 9.26
N LEU A 139 -7.03 6.56 9.96
CA LEU A 139 -6.03 5.66 10.54
C LEU A 139 -5.90 4.41 9.66
N VAL A 140 -4.74 4.23 9.03
CA VAL A 140 -4.39 2.99 8.34
C VAL A 140 -3.71 2.06 9.33
N ILE A 141 -4.20 0.82 9.45
CA ILE A 141 -3.57 -0.20 10.31
C ILE A 141 -3.10 -1.39 9.48
N ASP A 142 -1.85 -1.80 9.72
CA ASP A 142 -1.26 -3.00 9.13
C ASP A 142 -0.44 -3.76 10.19
N ASP A 143 -0.36 -5.10 10.11
CA ASP A 143 0.38 -5.88 11.09
C ASP A 143 1.90 -5.77 10.90
N VAL A 144 2.36 -5.74 9.65
CA VAL A 144 3.78 -5.76 9.31
C VAL A 144 4.10 -4.84 8.13
N ALA A 145 4.84 -3.80 8.38
CA ALA A 145 5.40 -2.94 7.35
C ALA A 145 6.87 -3.31 7.05
N THR A 146 7.12 -4.21 6.09
CA THR A 146 8.47 -4.63 5.70
C THR A 146 9.05 -3.82 4.54
N SER A 147 8.44 -3.92 3.36
CA SER A 147 8.83 -3.18 2.16
C SER A 147 8.01 -1.92 1.93
N GLY A 148 7.01 -1.66 2.77
CA GLY A 148 6.08 -0.57 2.57
C GLY A 148 5.09 -0.75 1.40
N SER A 149 5.23 -1.82 0.60
CA SER A 149 4.44 -1.98 -0.63
C SER A 149 2.94 -2.04 -0.38
N THR A 150 2.49 -2.74 0.68
CA THR A 150 1.07 -2.79 1.07
C THR A 150 0.57 -1.42 1.49
N LEU A 151 1.32 -0.73 2.33
CA LEU A 151 0.98 0.62 2.77
C LEU A 151 1.00 1.61 1.62
N GLY A 152 2.00 1.52 0.73
CA GLY A 152 2.06 2.34 -0.49
C GLY A 152 0.81 2.16 -1.35
N GLU A 153 0.35 0.93 -1.56
CA GLU A 153 -0.87 0.65 -2.31
C GLU A 153 -2.13 1.16 -1.59
N VAL A 154 -2.21 1.01 -0.26
CA VAL A 154 -3.31 1.59 0.54
C VAL A 154 -3.34 3.10 0.36
N LEU A 155 -2.20 3.78 0.52
CA LEU A 155 -2.11 5.23 0.36
C LEU A 155 -2.47 5.66 -1.05
N ARG A 156 -1.97 4.97 -2.08
CA ARG A 156 -2.30 5.23 -3.47
C ARG A 156 -3.81 5.11 -3.70
N THR A 157 -4.43 4.03 -3.24
CA THR A 157 -5.86 3.79 -3.37
C THR A 157 -6.69 4.88 -2.67
N LEU A 158 -6.27 5.34 -1.49
CA LEU A 158 -6.96 6.39 -0.75
C LEU A 158 -6.74 7.79 -1.36
N ARG A 159 -5.52 8.11 -1.83
CA ARG A 159 -5.16 9.42 -2.38
C ARG A 159 -5.79 9.69 -3.74
N ILE A 160 -5.92 8.68 -4.60
CA ILE A 160 -6.62 8.82 -5.90
C ILE A 160 -8.04 9.37 -5.69
N LEU A 161 -8.63 9.11 -4.53
CA LEU A 161 -10.01 9.46 -4.25
C LEU A 161 -10.13 10.78 -3.49
N ASN A 162 -9.13 11.17 -2.69
CA ASN A 162 -9.20 12.43 -1.94
C ASN A 162 -7.90 12.82 -1.23
N GLU A 163 -7.26 13.91 -1.67
CA GLU A 163 -6.02 14.43 -1.11
C GLU A 163 -6.21 15.25 0.20
N ASP A 164 -7.42 15.67 0.52
CA ASP A 164 -7.71 16.55 1.68
C ASP A 164 -7.75 15.80 3.02
N ASN A 165 -7.64 14.48 3.01
CA ASN A 165 -7.69 13.67 4.22
C ASN A 165 -6.32 13.57 4.90
N ARG A 166 -6.32 13.64 6.23
CA ARG A 166 -5.12 13.40 7.04
C ARG A 166 -4.96 11.91 7.30
N ILE A 167 -3.90 11.30 6.79
CA ILE A 167 -3.66 9.88 6.91
C ILE A 167 -2.55 9.62 7.93
N SER A 168 -2.87 8.83 8.95
CA SER A 168 -1.91 8.31 9.92
C SER A 168 -1.77 6.80 9.75
N ILE A 169 -0.55 6.29 9.88
CA ILE A 169 -0.26 4.87 9.74
C ILE A 169 0.12 4.29 11.09
N PHE A 170 -0.44 3.13 11.42
CA PHE A 170 -0.02 2.32 12.52
C PHE A 170 0.35 0.91 12.08
N SER A 171 1.59 0.49 12.37
CA SER A 171 2.04 -0.87 12.18
C SER A 171 2.66 -1.42 13.47
N LEU A 172 2.42 -2.70 13.78
CA LEU A 172 3.03 -3.35 14.95
C LEU A 172 4.51 -3.64 14.76
N ILE A 173 4.87 -4.04 13.55
CA ILE A 173 6.24 -4.37 13.17
C ILE A 173 6.57 -3.58 11.90
N GLY A 174 7.56 -2.71 11.98
CA GLY A 174 7.97 -1.90 10.84
C GLY A 174 9.44 -1.49 10.94
N ARG A 175 10.04 -1.16 9.80
CA ARG A 175 11.35 -0.52 9.74
C ARG A 175 11.15 0.98 9.92
N HIS A 176 11.93 1.60 10.80
CA HIS A 176 11.83 3.03 11.12
C HIS A 176 12.15 3.95 9.93
N ASP A 177 12.96 3.47 9.01
CA ASP A 177 13.38 4.17 7.79
C ASP A 177 12.24 4.39 6.78
N LEU A 178 11.15 3.62 6.86
CA LEU A 178 9.98 3.77 5.98
C LEU A 178 8.99 4.87 6.42
N MET A 179 9.17 5.44 7.61
CA MET A 179 8.24 6.44 8.16
C MET A 179 8.61 7.89 7.82
N ALA A 180 9.83 8.14 7.34
CA ALA A 180 10.34 9.50 7.09
C ALA A 180 9.77 10.14 5.81
N ASP A 181 9.34 9.34 4.83
CA ASP A 181 8.96 9.84 3.49
C ASP A 181 7.45 10.05 3.30
N VAL A 182 6.64 9.83 4.35
CA VAL A 182 5.16 9.90 4.23
C VAL A 182 4.59 11.24 4.70
N THR A 183 5.44 12.14 5.21
CA THR A 183 5.02 13.43 5.81
C THR A 183 5.27 14.67 4.94
N THR A 184 5.44 14.50 3.63
CA THR A 184 5.51 15.65 2.69
C THR A 184 4.32 15.70 1.78
#